data_a984888ae7b0b1ea799f9299a804056f
#
_entry.id   a984888ae7b0b1ea799f9299a804056f
#
_cell.length_a   1.000
_cell.length_b   1.000
_cell.length_c   1.000
_cell.angle_alpha   90.00
_cell.angle_beta   90.00
_cell.angle_gamma   90.00
#
_symmetry.space_group_name_H-M   'P 1'
#
loop_
_entity.id
_entity.type
_entity.pdbx_description
1 polymer ?
#
loop_
_entity_poly.entity_id
_entity_poly.type
_entity_poly.pdbx_seq_one_letter_code
_entity_poly.pdbx_strand_id
1 'polypeptide(L)'
;MSWSAFKKSGSSPEDLASAFLKNFERAGVEVESNRRSQARSYFNLLGQYGKNAKAVESAVQWAIGIANDNSHGYDQGSRWGPDYDCSSLLITAYQQAGIKVKDAGATYTGNMYSAFLVCGFEDVTGFVNLSNGSGIKRGDILLNTASHTAMSIGNGQVVQASQNELGGATGGQSGDQTGREIWCTNYYNFPWNYVLRLSHSESGGSSGGASAYIVKWIPG
;
A
#
# COMPACT_ATOMS: atom_id res chain seq x y z
N MET A 1 14.08 35.86 -10.67
CA MET A 1 12.80 35.20 -11.06
C MET A 1 11.72 35.69 -10.12
N SER A 2 10.50 35.97 -10.61
CA SER A 2 9.38 36.33 -9.72
C SER A 2 8.79 35.08 -9.06
N TRP A 3 8.14 35.23 -7.91
CA TRP A 3 7.48 34.11 -7.20
C TRP A 3 6.40 33.41 -8.05
N SER A 4 5.67 34.18 -8.86
CA SER A 4 4.67 33.63 -9.76
C SER A 4 5.29 32.79 -10.89
N ALA A 5 6.39 33.25 -11.46
CA ALA A 5 7.14 32.52 -12.48
C ALA A 5 7.81 31.25 -11.90
N PHE A 6 8.31 31.33 -10.66
CA PHE A 6 8.87 30.18 -9.93
C PHE A 6 7.83 29.06 -9.77
N LYS A 7 6.63 29.38 -9.29
CA LYS A 7 5.56 28.39 -9.08
C LYS A 7 5.04 27.73 -10.36
N LYS A 8 5.21 28.36 -11.50
CA LYS A 8 4.77 27.87 -12.82
C LYS A 8 5.90 27.23 -13.62
N SER A 9 7.10 27.21 -13.08
CA SER A 9 8.26 26.66 -13.79
C SER A 9 8.17 25.14 -13.92
N GLY A 10 8.42 24.62 -15.11
CA GLY A 10 8.61 23.18 -15.38
C GLY A 10 10.06 22.72 -15.17
N SER A 11 10.90 23.51 -14.51
CA SER A 11 12.31 23.19 -14.26
C SER A 11 12.47 22.01 -13.31
N SER A 12 13.65 21.39 -13.32
CA SER A 12 13.97 20.30 -12.40
C SER A 12 13.91 20.76 -10.93
N PRO A 13 13.68 19.84 -9.98
CA PRO A 13 13.69 20.17 -8.53
C PRO A 13 14.98 20.84 -8.09
N GLU A 14 16.12 20.43 -8.66
CA GLU A 14 17.44 21.00 -8.37
C GLU A 14 17.55 22.44 -8.86
N ASP A 15 17.06 22.71 -10.06
CA ASP A 15 17.10 24.06 -10.64
C ASP A 15 16.16 25.01 -9.91
N LEU A 16 15.01 24.51 -9.47
CA LEU A 16 14.09 25.26 -8.63
C LEU A 16 14.69 25.58 -7.26
N ALA A 17 15.37 24.61 -6.62
CA ALA A 17 16.07 24.82 -5.36
C ALA A 17 17.20 25.85 -5.50
N SER A 18 17.99 25.76 -6.57
CA SER A 18 19.05 26.73 -6.89
C SER A 18 18.47 28.13 -7.14
N ALA A 19 17.38 28.22 -7.93
CA ALA A 19 16.73 29.50 -8.21
C ALA A 19 16.13 30.12 -6.94
N PHE A 20 15.53 29.31 -6.05
CA PHE A 20 15.01 29.77 -4.78
C PHE A 20 16.13 30.33 -3.89
N LEU A 21 17.23 29.58 -3.75
CA LEU A 21 18.39 29.97 -2.96
C LEU A 21 18.96 31.31 -3.43
N LYS A 22 19.18 31.45 -4.75
CA LYS A 22 19.80 32.64 -5.35
C LYS A 22 18.90 33.89 -5.29
N ASN A 23 17.60 33.73 -5.45
CA ASN A 23 16.69 34.86 -5.58
C ASN A 23 16.03 35.27 -4.24
N PHE A 24 15.91 34.34 -3.29
CA PHE A 24 15.15 34.56 -2.06
C PHE A 24 15.97 34.40 -0.78
N GLU A 25 16.87 33.39 -0.69
CA GLU A 25 17.68 33.15 0.51
C GLU A 25 19.08 33.81 0.46
N ARG A 26 19.62 34.04 -0.73
CA ARG A 26 20.96 34.66 -0.94
C ARG A 26 22.11 33.95 -0.26
N ALA A 27 22.01 32.65 -0.09
CA ALA A 27 23.04 31.83 0.57
C ALA A 27 24.24 31.53 -0.37
N GLY A 28 25.39 31.17 0.22
CA GLY A 28 26.63 30.88 -0.50
C GLY A 28 26.63 29.54 -1.27
N VAL A 29 27.63 29.33 -2.10
CA VAL A 29 27.76 28.23 -3.08
C VAL A 29 27.75 26.84 -2.41
N GLU A 30 28.34 26.66 -1.22
CA GLU A 30 28.37 25.37 -0.51
C GLU A 30 26.98 24.86 -0.12
N VAL A 31 26.05 25.77 0.16
CA VAL A 31 24.68 25.43 0.51
C VAL A 31 23.88 25.00 -0.74
N GLU A 32 24.28 25.47 -1.92
CA GLU A 32 23.55 25.19 -3.17
C GLU A 32 23.57 23.70 -3.54
N SER A 33 24.72 23.02 -3.45
CA SER A 33 24.84 21.60 -3.81
C SER A 33 23.99 20.72 -2.88
N ASN A 34 24.00 21.02 -1.58
CA ASN A 34 23.19 20.30 -0.60
C ASN A 34 21.68 20.50 -0.85
N ARG A 35 21.25 21.73 -1.16
CA ARG A 35 19.85 22.06 -1.46
C ARG A 35 19.37 21.39 -2.74
N ARG A 36 20.20 21.33 -3.78
CA ARG A 36 19.89 20.63 -5.03
C ARG A 36 19.69 19.13 -4.78
N SER A 37 20.60 18.50 -4.04
CA SER A 37 20.50 17.08 -3.68
C SER A 37 19.26 16.78 -2.84
N GLN A 38 18.98 17.58 -1.82
CA GLN A 38 17.79 17.45 -1.00
C GLN A 38 16.50 17.62 -1.82
N ALA A 39 16.44 18.61 -2.71
CA ALA A 39 15.29 18.83 -3.58
C ALA A 39 15.00 17.62 -4.48
N ARG A 40 16.04 17.01 -5.05
CA ARG A 40 15.89 15.77 -5.83
C ARG A 40 15.37 14.61 -4.97
N SER A 41 15.93 14.42 -3.78
CA SER A 41 15.51 13.38 -2.86
C SER A 41 14.04 13.51 -2.47
N TYR A 42 13.60 14.72 -2.10
CA TYR A 42 12.19 14.97 -1.78
C TYR A 42 11.27 14.80 -3.00
N PHE A 43 11.69 15.21 -4.18
CA PHE A 43 10.91 15.01 -5.40
C PHE A 43 10.71 13.52 -5.70
N ASN A 44 11.78 12.72 -5.59
CA ASN A 44 11.70 11.27 -5.78
C ASN A 44 10.80 10.62 -4.73
N LEU A 45 10.95 11.02 -3.47
CA LEU A 45 10.13 10.54 -2.35
C LEU A 45 8.63 10.84 -2.58
N LEU A 46 8.29 12.07 -2.95
CA LEU A 46 6.92 12.47 -3.24
C LEU A 46 6.37 11.76 -4.48
N GLY A 47 7.21 11.54 -5.48
CA GLY A 47 6.86 10.76 -6.68
C GLY A 47 6.54 9.30 -6.35
N GLN A 48 7.34 8.67 -5.48
CA GLN A 48 7.08 7.30 -5.02
C GLN A 48 5.82 7.23 -4.17
N TYR A 49 5.64 8.21 -3.26
CA TYR A 49 4.40 8.34 -2.49
C TYR A 49 3.16 8.37 -3.39
N GLY A 50 3.18 9.22 -4.43
CA GLY A 50 2.08 9.33 -5.38
C GLY A 50 1.82 8.03 -6.16
N LYS A 51 2.88 7.28 -6.52
CA LYS A 51 2.75 5.96 -7.17
C LYS A 51 2.13 4.93 -6.23
N ASN A 52 2.61 4.85 -5.00
CA ASN A 52 2.09 3.91 -4.01
C ASN A 52 0.65 4.21 -3.62
N ALA A 53 0.28 5.49 -3.49
CA ALA A 53 -1.11 5.88 -3.24
C ALA A 53 -2.05 5.45 -4.38
N LYS A 54 -1.63 5.61 -5.64
CA LYS A 54 -2.38 5.12 -6.80
C LYS A 54 -2.48 3.59 -6.83
N ALA A 55 -1.39 2.89 -6.51
CA ALA A 55 -1.38 1.43 -6.48
C ALA A 55 -2.32 0.91 -5.38
N VAL A 56 -2.30 1.50 -4.19
CA VAL A 56 -3.24 1.16 -3.11
C VAL A 56 -4.69 1.34 -3.58
N GLU A 57 -5.01 2.51 -4.16
CA GLU A 57 -6.38 2.77 -4.64
C GLU A 57 -6.79 1.77 -5.72
N SER A 58 -5.92 1.49 -6.69
CA SER A 58 -6.18 0.52 -7.75
C SER A 58 -6.40 -0.90 -7.20
N ALA A 59 -5.58 -1.34 -6.23
CA ALA A 59 -5.74 -2.66 -5.61
C ALA A 59 -7.05 -2.77 -4.85
N VAL A 60 -7.40 -1.75 -4.07
CA VAL A 60 -8.65 -1.72 -3.30
C VAL A 60 -9.86 -1.70 -4.21
N GLN A 61 -9.87 -0.86 -5.26
CA GLN A 61 -10.99 -0.80 -6.21
C GLN A 61 -11.15 -2.11 -6.98
N TRP A 62 -10.04 -2.73 -7.38
CA TRP A 62 -10.10 -4.04 -8.03
C TRP A 62 -10.73 -5.09 -7.10
N ALA A 63 -10.30 -5.20 -5.85
CA ALA A 63 -10.83 -6.17 -4.91
C ALA A 63 -12.31 -5.93 -4.56
N ILE A 64 -12.73 -4.65 -4.44
CA ILE A 64 -14.14 -4.28 -4.28
C ILE A 64 -14.94 -4.67 -5.54
N GLY A 65 -14.37 -4.49 -6.73
CA GLY A 65 -15.00 -4.89 -7.98
C GLY A 65 -15.26 -6.39 -8.02
N ILE A 66 -14.28 -7.21 -7.62
CA ILE A 66 -14.45 -8.67 -7.50
C ILE A 66 -15.54 -9.03 -6.49
N ALA A 67 -15.54 -8.38 -5.32
CA ALA A 67 -16.53 -8.63 -4.27
C ALA A 67 -17.97 -8.21 -4.64
N ASN A 68 -18.14 -7.38 -5.65
CA ASN A 68 -19.44 -6.94 -6.15
C ASN A 68 -19.89 -7.69 -7.41
N ASP A 69 -19.11 -8.66 -7.87
CA ASP A 69 -19.39 -9.44 -9.07
C ASP A 69 -19.51 -10.93 -8.71
N ASN A 70 -20.73 -11.43 -8.61
CA ASN A 70 -21.04 -12.82 -8.24
C ASN A 70 -20.53 -13.86 -9.26
N SER A 71 -19.91 -13.45 -10.36
CA SER A 71 -19.20 -14.39 -11.24
C SER A 71 -17.86 -14.87 -10.66
N HIS A 72 -17.45 -14.31 -9.53
CA HIS A 72 -16.26 -14.65 -8.77
C HIS A 72 -16.65 -15.22 -7.40
N GLY A 73 -16.20 -16.43 -7.08
CA GLY A 73 -16.48 -17.12 -5.83
C GLY A 73 -15.21 -17.50 -5.07
N TYR A 74 -15.41 -18.27 -4.00
CA TYR A 74 -14.32 -18.76 -3.17
C TYR A 74 -13.91 -20.18 -3.58
N ASP A 75 -12.67 -20.36 -4.01
CA ASP A 75 -12.08 -21.69 -4.23
C ASP A 75 -10.56 -21.69 -4.01
N GLN A 76 -10.05 -22.58 -3.17
CA GLN A 76 -8.62 -22.81 -3.01
C GLN A 76 -8.01 -23.68 -4.13
N GLY A 77 -8.80 -24.45 -4.85
CA GLY A 77 -8.35 -25.30 -5.96
C GLY A 77 -8.17 -24.52 -7.26
N SER A 78 -9.03 -23.51 -7.50
CA SER A 78 -9.03 -22.66 -8.71
C SER A 78 -8.94 -21.17 -8.33
N ARG A 79 -7.86 -20.79 -7.69
CA ARG A 79 -7.73 -19.57 -6.88
C ARG A 79 -7.07 -18.35 -7.56
N TRP A 80 -6.80 -18.39 -8.84
CA TRP A 80 -6.11 -17.32 -9.56
C TRP A 80 -6.98 -16.71 -10.68
N GLY A 81 -8.28 -16.78 -10.49
CA GLY A 81 -9.32 -16.34 -11.40
C GLY A 81 -9.95 -17.49 -12.20
N PRO A 82 -11.27 -17.46 -12.41
CA PRO A 82 -12.19 -16.40 -11.95
C PRO A 82 -12.46 -16.38 -10.45
N ASP A 83 -12.27 -17.51 -9.75
CA ASP A 83 -12.48 -17.62 -8.31
C ASP A 83 -11.18 -17.37 -7.54
N TYR A 84 -11.30 -17.01 -6.26
CA TYR A 84 -10.16 -16.66 -5.41
C TYR A 84 -10.33 -17.23 -4.01
N ASP A 85 -9.22 -17.49 -3.33
CA ASP A 85 -9.19 -17.62 -1.87
C ASP A 85 -8.75 -16.31 -1.21
N CYS A 86 -8.68 -16.28 0.13
CA CYS A 86 -8.34 -15.08 0.89
C CYS A 86 -6.99 -14.47 0.47
N SER A 87 -5.98 -15.31 0.25
CA SER A 87 -4.64 -14.83 -0.10
C SER A 87 -4.51 -14.48 -1.58
N SER A 88 -5.05 -15.29 -2.48
CA SER A 88 -4.94 -15.05 -3.91
C SER A 88 -5.71 -13.81 -4.36
N LEU A 89 -6.83 -13.48 -3.73
CA LEU A 89 -7.57 -12.24 -3.96
C LEU A 89 -6.65 -11.02 -3.74
N LEU A 90 -5.99 -10.93 -2.60
CA LEU A 90 -5.19 -9.76 -2.23
C LEU A 90 -3.83 -9.72 -2.94
N ILE A 91 -3.23 -10.88 -3.17
CA ILE A 91 -2.01 -11.00 -3.99
C ILE A 91 -2.29 -10.53 -5.41
N THR A 92 -3.42 -10.95 -6.00
CA THR A 92 -3.81 -10.52 -7.35
C THR A 92 -4.14 -9.05 -7.39
N ALA A 93 -4.86 -8.51 -6.39
CA ALA A 93 -5.19 -7.09 -6.31
C ALA A 93 -3.94 -6.20 -6.39
N TYR A 94 -2.92 -6.49 -5.58
CA TYR A 94 -1.68 -5.72 -5.61
C TYR A 94 -0.83 -5.99 -6.85
N GLN A 95 -0.79 -7.22 -7.36
CA GLN A 95 -0.11 -7.55 -8.60
C GLN A 95 -0.69 -6.77 -9.79
N GLN A 96 -2.02 -6.67 -9.90
CA GLN A 96 -2.71 -5.88 -10.92
C GLN A 96 -2.48 -4.37 -10.76
N ALA A 97 -2.34 -3.90 -9.53
CA ALA A 97 -2.00 -2.52 -9.23
C ALA A 97 -0.52 -2.15 -9.51
N GLY A 98 0.26 -3.11 -10.01
CA GLY A 98 1.67 -2.92 -10.38
C GLY A 98 2.67 -3.19 -9.25
N ILE A 99 2.22 -3.62 -8.07
CA ILE A 99 3.09 -4.05 -6.97
C ILE A 99 3.32 -5.56 -7.09
N LYS A 100 4.51 -5.97 -7.49
CA LYS A 100 4.85 -7.32 -7.95
C LYS A 100 4.96 -8.37 -6.84
N VAL A 101 4.00 -8.43 -5.92
CA VAL A 101 4.00 -9.32 -4.76
C VAL A 101 3.95 -10.80 -5.13
N LYS A 102 3.24 -11.16 -6.22
CA LYS A 102 3.21 -12.54 -6.73
C LYS A 102 4.56 -12.92 -7.32
N ASP A 103 5.17 -12.03 -8.09
CA ASP A 103 6.51 -12.24 -8.66
C ASP A 103 7.59 -12.33 -7.56
N ALA A 104 7.38 -11.66 -6.41
CA ALA A 104 8.22 -11.77 -5.21
C ALA A 104 7.98 -13.05 -4.39
N GLY A 105 7.11 -13.95 -4.87
CA GLY A 105 6.89 -15.26 -4.28
C GLY A 105 5.67 -15.37 -3.35
N ALA A 106 4.80 -14.35 -3.26
CA ALA A 106 3.55 -14.48 -2.51
C ALA A 106 2.63 -15.49 -3.20
N THR A 107 2.25 -16.55 -2.49
CA THR A 107 1.35 -17.59 -3.01
C THR A 107 0.26 -18.00 -2.02
N TYR A 108 0.45 -17.83 -0.73
CA TYR A 108 -0.52 -18.15 0.33
C TYR A 108 -0.21 -17.31 1.58
N THR A 109 -1.07 -17.32 2.57
CA THR A 109 -0.93 -16.49 3.78
C THR A 109 0.42 -16.65 4.49
N GLY A 110 0.99 -17.86 4.51
CA GLY A 110 2.24 -18.14 5.21
C GLY A 110 3.48 -17.46 4.61
N ASN A 111 3.47 -17.09 3.33
CA ASN A 111 4.59 -16.41 2.69
C ASN A 111 4.29 -14.96 2.26
N MET A 112 3.06 -14.49 2.49
CA MET A 112 2.69 -13.10 2.18
C MET A 112 3.56 -12.08 2.93
N TYR A 113 3.86 -12.33 4.22
CA TYR A 113 4.63 -11.38 5.02
C TYR A 113 5.95 -11.00 4.35
N SER A 114 6.79 -11.97 4.07
CA SER A 114 8.12 -11.72 3.47
C SER A 114 8.03 -11.14 2.06
N ALA A 115 7.13 -11.65 1.23
CA ALA A 115 6.99 -11.20 -0.15
C ALA A 115 6.46 -9.75 -0.24
N PHE A 116 5.54 -9.37 0.64
CA PHE A 116 5.02 -8.01 0.69
C PHE A 116 6.07 -7.02 1.20
N LEU A 117 6.87 -7.39 2.22
CA LEU A 117 7.98 -6.55 2.70
C LEU A 117 9.01 -6.27 1.58
N VAL A 118 9.37 -7.30 0.80
CA VAL A 118 10.27 -7.13 -0.36
C VAL A 118 9.70 -6.13 -1.39
N CYS A 119 8.38 -6.04 -1.50
CA CYS A 119 7.69 -5.12 -2.40
C CYS A 119 7.41 -3.72 -1.81
N GLY A 120 8.03 -3.38 -0.66
CA GLY A 120 7.94 -2.05 -0.06
C GLY A 120 6.79 -1.87 0.92
N PHE A 121 6.18 -2.96 1.40
CA PHE A 121 5.30 -2.89 2.57
C PHE A 121 6.11 -2.82 3.85
N GLU A 122 5.55 -2.18 4.85
CA GLU A 122 6.07 -2.11 6.22
C GLU A 122 5.11 -2.80 7.18
N ASP A 123 5.65 -3.44 8.19
CA ASP A 123 4.86 -3.95 9.31
C ASP A 123 4.48 -2.79 10.25
N VAL A 124 3.21 -2.46 10.25
CA VAL A 124 2.65 -1.39 11.09
C VAL A 124 1.81 -1.93 12.25
N THR A 125 1.94 -3.21 12.58
CA THR A 125 1.15 -3.87 13.63
C THR A 125 1.24 -3.15 14.96
N GLY A 126 2.43 -2.70 15.35
CA GLY A 126 2.63 -1.96 16.59
C GLY A 126 2.02 -0.54 16.64
N PHE A 127 1.51 -0.03 15.51
CA PHE A 127 0.93 1.30 15.39
C PHE A 127 -0.59 1.29 15.20
N VAL A 128 -1.22 0.12 15.30
CA VAL A 128 -2.67 -0.07 15.14
C VAL A 128 -3.26 -0.80 16.35
N ASN A 129 -4.54 -0.60 16.59
CA ASN A 129 -5.25 -1.35 17.62
C ASN A 129 -6.08 -2.45 16.96
N LEU A 130 -5.58 -3.69 17.03
CA LEU A 130 -6.24 -4.86 16.42
C LEU A 130 -7.57 -5.23 17.09
N SER A 131 -7.85 -4.80 18.32
CA SER A 131 -9.12 -5.13 18.98
C SER A 131 -10.31 -4.38 18.36
N ASN A 132 -10.08 -3.20 17.80
CA ASN A 132 -11.14 -2.34 17.24
C ASN A 132 -10.83 -1.76 15.86
N GLY A 133 -9.68 -2.07 15.29
CA GLY A 133 -9.26 -1.58 13.96
C GLY A 133 -8.77 -0.14 13.91
N SER A 134 -8.59 0.54 15.05
CA SER A 134 -8.11 1.92 15.07
C SER A 134 -6.68 2.02 14.56
N GLY A 135 -6.41 2.98 13.68
CA GLY A 135 -5.11 3.18 13.04
C GLY A 135 -4.90 2.37 11.75
N ILE A 136 -5.77 1.41 11.44
CA ILE A 136 -5.79 0.69 10.16
C ILE A 136 -6.22 1.66 9.06
N LYS A 137 -5.49 1.67 7.96
CA LYS A 137 -5.71 2.55 6.81
C LYS A 137 -6.18 1.75 5.59
N ARG A 138 -6.80 2.47 4.66
CA ARG A 138 -7.20 1.91 3.35
C ARG A 138 -5.99 1.32 2.62
N GLY A 139 -6.13 0.05 2.19
CA GLY A 139 -5.10 -0.75 1.54
C GLY A 139 -4.22 -1.55 2.50
N ASP A 140 -4.34 -1.38 3.81
CA ASP A 140 -3.62 -2.23 4.76
C ASP A 140 -4.05 -3.69 4.61
N ILE A 141 -3.09 -4.59 4.60
CA ILE A 141 -3.30 -6.03 4.61
C ILE A 141 -3.31 -6.51 6.06
N LEU A 142 -4.43 -7.07 6.47
CA LEU A 142 -4.59 -7.77 7.74
C LEU A 142 -4.22 -9.24 7.50
N LEU A 143 -3.22 -9.75 8.19
CA LEU A 143 -2.67 -11.06 7.91
C LEU A 143 -2.62 -11.93 9.17
N ASN A 144 -3.26 -13.09 9.11
CA ASN A 144 -2.95 -14.25 9.93
C ASN A 144 -2.23 -15.27 9.05
N THR A 145 -0.96 -15.50 9.31
CA THR A 145 -0.10 -16.35 8.46
C THR A 145 -0.53 -17.81 8.41
N ALA A 146 -1.31 -18.27 9.38
CA ALA A 146 -1.75 -19.65 9.46
C ALA A 146 -3.09 -19.91 8.74
N SER A 147 -3.95 -18.90 8.61
CA SER A 147 -5.33 -19.20 8.24
C SER A 147 -6.03 -18.18 7.33
N HIS A 148 -5.78 -16.88 7.46
CA HIS A 148 -6.64 -15.90 6.79
C HIS A 148 -5.97 -14.56 6.52
N THR A 149 -6.49 -13.83 5.53
CA THR A 149 -6.08 -12.46 5.25
C THR A 149 -7.26 -11.65 4.71
N ALA A 150 -7.27 -10.35 5.01
CA ALA A 150 -8.25 -9.39 4.52
C ALA A 150 -7.55 -8.06 4.19
N MET A 151 -8.14 -7.23 3.35
CA MET A 151 -7.62 -5.89 3.04
C MET A 151 -8.60 -4.82 3.52
N SER A 152 -8.08 -3.85 4.24
CA SER A 152 -8.87 -2.68 4.63
C SER A 152 -9.27 -1.84 3.41
N ILE A 153 -10.55 -1.56 3.30
CA ILE A 153 -11.09 -0.65 2.27
C ILE A 153 -11.37 0.76 2.84
N GLY A 154 -10.94 1.01 4.08
CA GLY A 154 -11.18 2.26 4.79
C GLY A 154 -12.51 2.26 5.55
N ASN A 155 -12.74 3.32 6.33
CA ASN A 155 -13.99 3.53 7.09
C ASN A 155 -14.41 2.37 8.01
N GLY A 156 -13.42 1.63 8.56
CA GLY A 156 -13.69 0.48 9.40
C GLY A 156 -14.24 -0.73 8.65
N GLN A 157 -14.00 -0.83 7.35
CA GLN A 157 -14.44 -1.95 6.51
C GLN A 157 -13.26 -2.68 5.89
N VAL A 158 -13.48 -3.94 5.55
CA VAL A 158 -12.53 -4.83 4.86
C VAL A 158 -13.19 -5.54 3.69
N VAL A 159 -12.38 -5.95 2.72
CA VAL A 159 -12.73 -6.89 1.66
C VAL A 159 -11.98 -8.19 1.88
N GLN A 160 -12.65 -9.31 1.68
CA GLN A 160 -12.08 -10.64 1.87
C GLN A 160 -12.78 -11.70 1.02
N ALA A 161 -12.10 -12.82 0.76
CA ALA A 161 -12.69 -14.08 0.34
C ALA A 161 -12.65 -15.03 1.54
N SER A 162 -13.77 -15.67 1.91
CA SER A 162 -13.86 -16.39 3.18
C SER A 162 -14.08 -17.91 3.06
N GLN A 163 -15.12 -18.34 2.38
CA GLN A 163 -15.47 -19.75 2.18
C GLN A 163 -16.48 -19.87 1.04
N ASN A 164 -16.60 -21.05 0.44
CA ASN A 164 -17.59 -21.32 -0.60
C ASN A 164 -19.01 -21.51 -0.01
N GLU A 165 -20.01 -21.73 -0.87
CA GLU A 165 -21.42 -21.93 -0.51
C GLU A 165 -21.66 -23.15 0.39
N LEU A 166 -20.74 -24.10 0.40
CA LEU A 166 -20.80 -25.30 1.24
C LEU A 166 -20.14 -25.07 2.62
N GLY A 167 -19.60 -23.87 2.88
CA GLY A 167 -18.84 -23.56 4.08
C GLY A 167 -17.44 -24.17 4.11
N GLY A 168 -16.91 -24.55 2.95
CA GLY A 168 -15.63 -25.20 2.78
C GLY A 168 -14.61 -24.34 1.99
N ALA A 169 -13.43 -24.94 1.80
CA ALA A 169 -12.32 -24.29 1.08
C ALA A 169 -12.24 -24.72 -0.39
N THR A 170 -12.81 -25.86 -0.74
CA THR A 170 -12.77 -26.45 -2.09
C THR A 170 -14.10 -27.17 -2.39
N GLY A 171 -14.36 -27.45 -3.65
CA GLY A 171 -15.49 -28.24 -4.09
C GLY A 171 -16.82 -27.49 -4.19
N GLY A 172 -16.78 -26.15 -4.06
CA GLY A 172 -17.91 -25.28 -4.38
C GLY A 172 -18.11 -25.12 -5.91
N GLN A 173 -19.17 -24.44 -6.27
CA GLN A 173 -19.44 -24.04 -7.63
C GLN A 173 -18.63 -22.78 -7.96
N SER A 174 -18.29 -22.57 -9.24
CA SER A 174 -17.65 -21.31 -9.65
C SER A 174 -18.64 -20.14 -9.51
N GLY A 175 -18.11 -18.99 -9.09
CA GLY A 175 -18.89 -17.80 -8.73
C GLY A 175 -19.38 -17.81 -7.28
N ASP A 176 -19.96 -16.69 -6.85
CA ASP A 176 -20.51 -16.52 -5.49
C ASP A 176 -22.00 -16.78 -5.45
N GLN A 177 -22.42 -17.92 -4.89
CA GLN A 177 -23.81 -18.32 -4.74
C GLN A 177 -24.48 -17.70 -3.53
N THR A 178 -23.69 -17.19 -2.58
CA THR A 178 -24.18 -16.69 -1.29
C THR A 178 -24.16 -15.17 -1.17
N GLY A 179 -23.41 -14.48 -2.03
CA GLY A 179 -23.09 -13.08 -1.92
C GLY A 179 -22.14 -12.78 -0.75
N ARG A 180 -21.45 -13.82 -0.21
CA ARG A 180 -20.55 -13.74 0.94
C ARG A 180 -19.29 -14.59 0.82
N GLU A 181 -19.07 -15.16 -0.33
CA GLU A 181 -17.84 -15.90 -0.58
C GLU A 181 -16.67 -14.93 -0.75
N ILE A 182 -16.87 -13.87 -1.57
CA ILE A 182 -15.99 -12.70 -1.66
C ILE A 182 -16.84 -11.46 -1.39
N TRP A 183 -16.59 -10.75 -0.30
CA TRP A 183 -17.46 -9.67 0.13
C TRP A 183 -16.78 -8.57 0.93
N CYS A 184 -17.43 -7.42 0.99
CA CYS A 184 -17.04 -6.32 1.85
C CYS A 184 -17.82 -6.37 3.17
N THR A 185 -17.14 -6.24 4.31
CA THR A 185 -17.76 -6.28 5.62
C THR A 185 -17.11 -5.30 6.58
N ASN A 186 -17.73 -5.07 7.74
CA ASN A 186 -17.10 -4.30 8.80
C ASN A 186 -15.85 -5.00 9.31
N TYR A 187 -14.87 -4.21 9.77
CA TYR A 187 -13.73 -4.76 10.49
C TYR A 187 -14.21 -5.62 11.67
N TYR A 188 -13.55 -6.74 11.89
CA TYR A 188 -13.81 -7.64 13.01
C TYR A 188 -12.50 -8.04 13.68
N ASN A 189 -12.56 -8.26 14.98
CA ASN A 189 -11.42 -8.76 15.74
C ASN A 189 -11.18 -10.23 15.39
N PHE A 190 -10.07 -10.47 14.70
CA PHE A 190 -9.57 -11.79 14.34
C PHE A 190 -8.13 -11.89 14.87
N PRO A 191 -7.56 -13.06 15.12
CA PRO A 191 -6.17 -13.17 15.61
C PRO A 191 -5.15 -12.80 14.53
N TRP A 192 -5.22 -11.53 14.05
CA TRP A 192 -4.28 -10.99 13.09
C TRP A 192 -2.87 -10.98 13.67
N ASN A 193 -1.91 -11.57 12.95
CA ASN A 193 -0.50 -11.52 13.35
C ASN A 193 0.14 -10.21 12.92
N TYR A 194 -0.22 -9.70 11.73
CA TYR A 194 0.41 -8.55 11.11
C TYR A 194 -0.60 -7.63 10.44
N VAL A 195 -0.24 -6.35 10.39
CA VAL A 195 -0.83 -5.35 9.50
C VAL A 195 0.28 -4.81 8.62
N LEU A 196 0.16 -5.06 7.30
CA LEU A 196 1.16 -4.65 6.33
C LEU A 196 0.63 -3.46 5.52
N ARG A 197 1.41 -2.39 5.47
CA ARG A 197 1.08 -1.14 4.78
C ARG A 197 2.08 -0.86 3.68
N LEU A 198 1.61 -0.60 2.46
CA LEU A 198 2.48 -0.13 1.39
C LEU A 198 2.98 1.27 1.74
N SER A 199 4.27 1.37 1.99
CA SER A 199 4.91 2.58 2.51
C SER A 199 5.65 3.37 1.44
N HIS A 200 6.31 4.42 1.88
CA HIS A 200 7.07 5.33 1.04
C HIS A 200 8.57 5.07 1.08
N SER A 201 9.03 4.06 1.87
CA SER A 201 10.44 3.81 2.03
C SER A 201 11.06 3.18 0.77
N GLU A 202 12.20 3.68 0.38
CA GLU A 202 13.04 3.05 -0.64
C GLU A 202 13.48 1.67 -0.10
N SER A 203 13.05 0.60 -0.77
CA SER A 203 13.64 -0.72 -0.58
C SER A 203 15.01 -0.73 -1.25
N GLY A 204 16.04 -0.46 -0.49
CA GLY A 204 17.40 -0.61 -1.02
C GLY A 204 18.48 0.10 -0.21
N GLY A 205 19.13 -0.62 0.69
CA GLY A 205 20.47 -0.27 1.15
C GLY A 205 20.58 0.19 2.60
N SER A 206 20.94 -0.75 3.47
CA SER A 206 21.87 -0.62 4.61
C SER A 206 21.69 0.58 5.57
N SER A 207 21.23 0.24 6.75
CA SER A 207 21.62 0.82 8.06
C SER A 207 22.03 2.29 8.11
N GLY A 208 21.10 3.12 8.54
CA GLY A 208 21.39 4.48 9.02
C GLY A 208 20.07 5.16 9.30
N GLY A 209 19.65 5.21 10.58
CA GLY A 209 18.35 5.75 10.98
C GLY A 209 18.07 7.12 10.40
N ALA A 210 17.26 7.16 9.38
CA ALA A 210 16.58 8.37 8.97
C ALA A 210 15.29 8.47 9.80
N SER A 211 15.42 8.93 11.00
CA SER A 211 14.33 9.50 11.79
C SER A 211 13.61 10.51 10.91
N ALA A 212 12.29 10.37 10.76
CA ALA A 212 11.49 11.32 10.05
C ALA A 212 11.62 12.70 10.70
N TYR A 213 12.51 13.52 10.16
CA TYR A 213 12.54 14.94 10.52
C TYR A 213 11.37 15.62 9.82
N ILE A 214 10.25 15.68 10.52
CA ILE A 214 9.26 16.71 10.26
C ILE A 214 9.98 18.04 10.50
N VAL A 215 10.38 18.71 9.42
CA VAL A 215 10.86 20.08 9.51
C VAL A 215 9.67 20.94 9.92
N LYS A 216 9.55 21.18 11.22
CA LYS A 216 8.72 22.26 11.73
C LYS A 216 9.29 23.57 11.19
N TRP A 217 8.60 24.15 10.25
CA TRP A 217 8.86 25.51 9.81
C TRP A 217 8.58 26.43 10.99
N ILE A 218 9.63 27.01 11.59
CA ILE A 218 9.52 28.07 12.60
C ILE A 218 9.76 29.36 11.83
N PRO A 219 8.75 30.24 11.69
CA PRO A 219 8.99 31.57 11.16
C PRO A 219 9.81 32.34 12.19
N GLY A 220 10.95 32.90 11.75
CA GLY A 220 11.72 33.93 12.45
C GLY A 220 11.14 35.30 12.16
#